data_6231b655c27c2fb6d791497856563b38
#
_entry.id   6231b655c27c2fb6d791497856563b38
#
_cell.length_a   1.000
_cell.length_b   1.000
_cell.length_c   1.000
_cell.angle_alpha   90.00
_cell.angle_beta   90.00
_cell.angle_gamma   90.00
#
_symmetry.space_group_name_H-M   'P 1'
#
loop_
_entity.id
_entity.type
_entity.pdbx_description
1 polymer ?
#
loop_
_entity_poly.entity_id
_entity_poly.type
_entity_poly.pdbx_seq_one_letter_code
_entity_poly.pdbx_strand_id
1 'polypeptide(L)'
;IDAGLTFPTDEMPGIDTVIPDITYLKENREKVKAVFLTHGHEDHIGAVPYLLRQIDAPVYGSKLTLGLLSNKLTERRVEGDLREIRDGQTVRTKYFSAEFIHVCHSVAGSMAIALRTPVGTIFHTGDFKIDYTPIGGESMNLNRFAEIGNEGVLLLLAESTNVERQGYTMSEVVVTSTLRKLFVENADRRIIIATFASNVDR
;
A
#
# COMPACT_ATOMS: atom_id res chain seq x y z
N ILE A 1 -4.67 7.51 6.57
CA ILE A 1 -4.02 6.74 5.49
C ILE A 1 -3.34 5.55 6.12
N ASP A 2 -3.61 4.34 5.60
CA ASP A 2 -3.18 3.04 6.06
C ASP A 2 -3.50 2.74 7.54
N ALA A 3 -3.57 1.49 7.89
CA ALA A 3 -3.65 0.98 9.25
C ALA A 3 -3.00 -0.40 9.28
N GLY A 4 -1.69 -0.39 9.41
CA GLY A 4 -0.85 -1.57 9.35
C GLY A 4 -0.68 -2.25 10.70
N LEU A 5 -0.21 -3.48 10.67
CA LEU A 5 0.28 -4.20 11.82
C LEU A 5 1.81 -4.37 11.75
N THR A 6 2.40 -4.74 12.84
CA THR A 6 3.75 -5.29 12.86
C THR A 6 3.77 -6.67 13.52
N PHE A 7 4.76 -7.47 13.18
CA PHE A 7 4.94 -8.78 13.79
C PHE A 7 5.67 -8.64 15.14
N PRO A 8 5.31 -9.45 16.15
CA PRO A 8 5.99 -9.44 17.42
C PRO A 8 7.47 -9.86 17.26
N THR A 9 8.29 -9.38 18.15
CA THR A 9 9.69 -9.82 18.30
C THR A 9 9.79 -11.02 19.24
N ASP A 10 10.96 -11.66 19.30
CA ASP A 10 11.24 -12.78 20.20
C ASP A 10 11.05 -12.40 21.70
N GLU A 11 11.08 -11.11 22.02
CA GLU A 11 10.83 -10.56 23.34
C GLU A 11 9.35 -10.50 23.73
N MET A 12 8.44 -10.83 22.81
CA MET A 12 6.98 -10.77 22.99
C MET A 12 6.33 -12.16 22.92
N PRO A 13 6.67 -13.11 23.81
CA PRO A 13 6.13 -14.47 23.76
C PRO A 13 4.60 -14.46 23.97
N GLY A 14 3.88 -15.21 23.12
CA GLY A 14 2.42 -15.31 23.19
C GLY A 14 1.66 -14.15 22.53
N ILE A 15 2.35 -13.22 21.87
CA ILE A 15 1.75 -12.16 21.06
C ILE A 15 1.79 -12.59 19.60
N ASP A 16 0.64 -12.60 18.93
CA ASP A 16 0.53 -12.96 17.52
C ASP A 16 0.66 -11.73 16.58
N THR A 17 0.25 -10.56 17.06
CA THR A 17 0.14 -9.35 16.24
C THR A 17 0.26 -8.12 17.11
N VAL A 18 1.00 -7.12 16.63
CA VAL A 18 1.09 -5.79 17.24
C VAL A 18 0.39 -4.78 16.33
N ILE A 19 -0.54 -4.02 16.87
CA ILE A 19 -1.30 -2.99 16.15
C ILE A 19 -1.06 -1.61 16.78
N PRO A 20 -1.24 -0.52 16.00
CA PRO A 20 -1.17 0.84 16.54
C PRO A 20 -2.22 1.07 17.63
N ASP A 21 -1.93 1.96 18.58
CA ASP A 21 -2.94 2.48 19.50
C ASP A 21 -3.95 3.36 18.75
N ILE A 22 -5.19 2.91 18.69
CA ILE A 22 -6.30 3.58 18.01
C ILE A 22 -7.22 4.35 18.97
N THR A 23 -6.82 4.51 20.23
CA THR A 23 -7.63 5.16 21.26
C THR A 23 -8.09 6.55 20.84
N TYR A 24 -7.19 7.38 20.32
CA TYR A 24 -7.54 8.71 19.82
C TYR A 24 -8.61 8.68 18.71
N LEU A 25 -8.51 7.74 17.79
CA LEU A 25 -9.50 7.60 16.71
C LEU A 25 -10.84 7.11 17.23
N LYS A 26 -10.84 6.21 18.22
CA LYS A 26 -12.04 5.71 18.89
C LYS A 26 -12.77 6.83 19.66
N GLU A 27 -12.03 7.68 20.38
CA GLU A 27 -12.58 8.81 21.12
C GLU A 27 -13.11 9.92 20.19
N ASN A 28 -12.60 10.00 18.95
CA ASN A 28 -13.00 10.98 17.95
C ASN A 28 -13.63 10.33 16.70
N ARG A 29 -14.30 9.19 16.87
CA ARG A 29 -14.82 8.37 15.75
C ARG A 29 -15.72 9.15 14.79
N GLU A 30 -16.48 10.11 15.28
CA GLU A 30 -17.34 10.97 14.47
C GLU A 30 -16.57 11.90 13.53
N LYS A 31 -15.28 12.13 13.78
CA LYS A 31 -14.38 12.92 12.92
C LYS A 31 -13.71 12.07 11.83
N VAL A 32 -13.63 10.75 12.01
CA VAL A 32 -13.06 9.85 10.99
C VAL A 32 -14.04 9.75 9.83
N LYS A 33 -13.64 10.18 8.64
CA LYS A 33 -14.51 10.27 7.45
C LYS A 33 -14.24 9.21 6.41
N ALA A 34 -13.02 8.68 6.39
CA ALA A 34 -12.62 7.63 5.47
C ALA A 34 -11.31 7.00 5.95
N VAL A 35 -11.06 5.78 5.49
CA VAL A 35 -9.76 5.11 5.53
C VAL A 35 -9.28 4.98 4.09
N PHE A 36 -8.08 5.47 3.80
CA PHE A 36 -7.44 5.35 2.49
C PHE A 36 -6.29 4.36 2.57
N LEU A 37 -6.26 3.39 1.67
CA LEU A 37 -5.24 2.36 1.63
C LEU A 37 -4.34 2.55 0.41
N THR A 38 -3.04 2.60 0.64
CA THR A 38 -2.05 2.73 -0.42
C THR A 38 -1.87 1.42 -1.18
N HIS A 39 -1.75 0.29 -0.47
CA HIS A 39 -1.58 -1.04 -1.05
C HIS A 39 -1.88 -2.16 -0.04
N GLY A 40 -1.76 -3.43 -0.46
CA GLY A 40 -2.27 -4.59 0.26
C GLY A 40 -1.30 -5.33 1.17
N HIS A 41 -0.14 -4.77 1.55
CA HIS A 41 0.76 -5.40 2.51
C HIS A 41 0.24 -5.31 3.95
N GLU A 42 0.70 -6.22 4.81
CA GLU A 42 0.25 -6.35 6.21
C GLU A 42 0.53 -5.11 7.05
N ASP A 43 1.68 -4.51 6.85
CA ASP A 43 2.11 -3.28 7.51
C ASP A 43 1.35 -2.02 7.05
N HIS A 44 0.41 -2.19 6.09
CA HIS A 44 -0.50 -1.14 5.61
C HIS A 44 -1.98 -1.46 5.85
N ILE A 45 -2.39 -2.73 5.76
CA ILE A 45 -3.81 -3.11 5.92
C ILE A 45 -4.09 -4.02 7.12
N GLY A 46 -3.08 -4.57 7.77
CA GLY A 46 -3.27 -5.64 8.76
C GLY A 46 -4.02 -5.24 10.01
N ALA A 47 -4.00 -3.96 10.41
CA ALA A 47 -4.77 -3.47 11.54
C ALA A 47 -6.17 -2.95 11.16
N VAL A 48 -6.52 -2.84 9.87
CA VAL A 48 -7.83 -2.35 9.43
C VAL A 48 -8.99 -3.13 10.04
N PRO A 49 -8.98 -4.48 10.17
CA PRO A 49 -10.07 -5.20 10.81
C PRO A 49 -10.27 -4.82 12.28
N TYR A 50 -9.21 -4.48 13.00
CA TYR A 50 -9.27 -4.02 14.39
C TYR A 50 -9.81 -2.59 14.47
N LEU A 51 -9.43 -1.73 13.52
CA LEU A 51 -9.94 -0.37 13.39
C LEU A 51 -11.44 -0.37 13.13
N LEU A 52 -11.93 -1.15 12.17
CA LEU A 52 -13.34 -1.20 11.76
C LEU A 52 -14.27 -1.80 12.82
N ARG A 53 -13.75 -2.53 13.80
CA ARG A 53 -14.55 -2.92 15.00
C ARG A 53 -14.93 -1.75 15.90
N GLN A 54 -14.20 -0.64 15.80
CA GLN A 54 -14.35 0.51 16.70
C GLN A 54 -14.86 1.75 15.97
N ILE A 55 -14.70 1.80 14.64
CA ILE A 55 -14.95 2.98 13.81
C ILE A 55 -15.69 2.54 12.56
N ASP A 56 -16.83 3.18 12.30
CA ASP A 56 -17.60 3.02 11.08
C ASP A 56 -17.16 4.10 10.08
N ALA A 57 -16.35 3.70 9.10
CA ALA A 57 -15.85 4.59 8.05
C ALA A 57 -15.64 3.80 6.75
N PRO A 58 -15.98 4.39 5.58
CA PRO A 58 -15.69 3.76 4.30
C PRO A 58 -14.19 3.61 4.07
N VAL A 59 -13.81 2.47 3.51
CA VAL A 59 -12.42 2.12 3.19
C VAL A 59 -12.22 2.16 1.68
N TYR A 60 -11.29 2.97 1.24
CA TYR A 60 -10.96 3.13 -0.18
C TYR A 60 -9.60 2.50 -0.48
N GLY A 61 -9.53 1.75 -1.58
CA GLY A 61 -8.30 1.13 -2.03
C GLY A 61 -8.45 0.56 -3.44
N SER A 62 -7.35 0.11 -4.03
CA SER A 62 -7.40 -0.59 -5.31
C SER A 62 -8.13 -1.93 -5.19
N LYS A 63 -8.58 -2.48 -6.32
CA LYS A 63 -9.31 -3.75 -6.37
C LYS A 63 -8.56 -4.89 -5.66
N LEU A 64 -7.24 -5.02 -5.89
CA LEU A 64 -6.45 -6.07 -5.25
C LEU A 64 -6.29 -5.81 -3.74
N THR A 65 -5.98 -4.58 -3.36
CA THR A 65 -5.87 -4.17 -1.94
C THR A 65 -7.16 -4.50 -1.17
N LEU A 66 -8.32 -4.14 -1.74
CA LEU A 66 -9.61 -4.45 -1.13
C LEU A 66 -9.93 -5.95 -1.13
N GLY A 67 -9.50 -6.69 -2.16
CA GLY A 67 -9.65 -8.14 -2.20
C GLY A 67 -8.87 -8.82 -1.07
N LEU A 68 -7.63 -8.42 -0.85
CA LEU A 68 -6.80 -8.91 0.26
C LEU A 68 -7.43 -8.54 1.62
N LEU A 69 -7.87 -7.29 1.77
CA LEU A 69 -8.56 -6.84 2.97
C LEU A 69 -9.86 -7.60 3.22
N SER A 70 -10.67 -7.85 2.18
CA SER A 70 -11.94 -8.57 2.29
C SER A 70 -11.76 -9.97 2.90
N ASN A 71 -10.71 -10.69 2.50
CA ASN A 71 -10.36 -11.97 3.08
C ASN A 71 -10.09 -11.86 4.58
N LYS A 72 -9.29 -10.85 4.99
CA LYS A 72 -8.98 -10.59 6.40
C LYS A 72 -10.22 -10.21 7.22
N LEU A 73 -11.10 -9.40 6.66
CA LEU A 73 -12.36 -9.02 7.31
C LEU A 73 -13.23 -10.26 7.52
N THR A 74 -13.33 -11.14 6.53
CA THR A 74 -14.06 -12.40 6.62
C THR A 74 -13.49 -13.32 7.70
N GLU A 75 -12.19 -13.53 7.74
CA GLU A 75 -11.50 -14.34 8.76
C GLU A 75 -11.74 -13.78 10.17
N ARG A 76 -11.77 -12.48 10.32
CA ARG A 76 -11.97 -11.78 11.59
C ARG A 76 -13.44 -11.52 11.92
N ARG A 77 -14.39 -11.89 11.04
CA ARG A 77 -15.84 -11.65 11.16
C ARG A 77 -16.16 -10.17 11.40
N VAL A 78 -15.59 -9.31 10.58
CA VAL A 78 -15.80 -7.86 10.59
C VAL A 78 -16.41 -7.46 9.27
N GLU A 79 -17.41 -6.61 9.29
CA GLU A 79 -17.98 -5.98 8.11
C GLU A 79 -17.28 -4.64 7.83
N GLY A 80 -17.22 -4.24 6.55
CA GLY A 80 -16.64 -2.96 6.13
C GLY A 80 -17.26 -2.46 4.83
N ASP A 81 -17.44 -1.14 4.73
CA ASP A 81 -17.85 -0.47 3.49
C ASP A 81 -16.61 -0.28 2.60
N LEU A 82 -16.35 -1.25 1.71
CA LEU A 82 -15.19 -1.28 0.83
C LEU A 82 -15.52 -0.61 -0.51
N ARG A 83 -14.77 0.42 -0.88
CA ARG A 83 -14.98 1.22 -2.09
C ARG A 83 -13.76 1.21 -2.99
N GLU A 84 -13.88 0.56 -4.16
CA GLU A 84 -12.81 0.51 -5.14
C GLU A 84 -12.49 1.92 -5.69
N ILE A 85 -11.20 2.20 -5.80
CA ILE A 85 -10.67 3.38 -6.49
C ILE A 85 -9.60 2.96 -7.50
N ARG A 86 -9.37 3.83 -8.49
CA ARG A 86 -8.39 3.64 -9.56
C ARG A 86 -7.48 4.86 -9.67
N ASP A 87 -6.39 4.67 -10.42
CA ASP A 87 -5.48 5.78 -10.75
C ASP A 87 -6.23 7.01 -11.26
N GLY A 88 -5.81 8.19 -10.82
CA GLY A 88 -6.41 9.48 -11.15
C GLY A 88 -7.74 9.79 -10.46
N GLN A 89 -8.36 8.83 -9.75
CA GLN A 89 -9.61 9.10 -9.05
C GLN A 89 -9.39 9.92 -7.77
N THR A 90 -10.40 10.72 -7.46
CA THR A 90 -10.40 11.61 -6.30
C THR A 90 -11.59 11.35 -5.41
N VAL A 91 -11.34 11.08 -4.14
CA VAL A 91 -12.36 11.01 -3.08
C VAL A 91 -12.44 12.34 -2.37
N ARG A 92 -13.65 12.88 -2.23
CA ARG A 92 -13.88 14.18 -1.57
C ARG A 92 -14.70 14.00 -0.31
N THR A 93 -14.24 14.64 0.75
CA THR A 93 -14.98 14.83 2.00
C THR A 93 -15.28 16.33 2.18
N LYS A 94 -15.87 16.71 3.31
CA LYS A 94 -16.16 18.13 3.57
C LYS A 94 -14.91 19.02 3.53
N TYR A 95 -13.76 18.52 3.99
CA TYR A 95 -12.54 19.31 4.16
C TYR A 95 -11.34 18.78 3.39
N PHE A 96 -11.40 17.55 2.90
CA PHE A 96 -10.27 16.86 2.27
C PHE A 96 -10.65 16.40 0.86
N SER A 97 -9.65 16.40 -0.01
CA SER A 97 -9.73 15.82 -1.34
C SER A 97 -8.51 14.93 -1.54
N ALA A 98 -8.70 13.61 -1.59
CA ALA A 98 -7.65 12.61 -1.76
C ALA A 98 -7.63 12.12 -3.21
N GLU A 99 -6.57 12.42 -3.95
CA GLU A 99 -6.30 11.92 -5.28
C GLU A 99 -5.37 10.73 -5.18
N PHE A 100 -5.71 9.64 -5.87
CA PHE A 100 -4.94 8.40 -5.89
C PHE A 100 -4.14 8.32 -7.19
N ILE A 101 -2.85 7.99 -7.08
CA ILE A 101 -1.89 8.03 -8.18
C ILE A 101 -1.12 6.72 -8.20
N HIS A 102 -1.12 6.03 -9.36
CA HIS A 102 -0.42 4.75 -9.50
C HIS A 102 1.08 4.86 -9.21
N VAL A 103 1.58 3.88 -8.45
CA VAL A 103 3.01 3.68 -8.19
C VAL A 103 3.39 2.22 -8.42
N CYS A 104 4.64 1.99 -8.86
CA CYS A 104 5.18 0.65 -8.96
C CYS A 104 5.65 0.16 -7.59
N HIS A 105 5.21 -1.02 -7.19
CA HIS A 105 5.63 -1.70 -5.97
C HIS A 105 5.61 -3.22 -6.18
N SER A 106 5.94 -4.01 -5.14
CA SER A 106 5.93 -5.48 -5.20
C SER A 106 4.53 -6.09 -5.24
N VAL A 107 3.49 -5.34 -4.92
CA VAL A 107 2.09 -5.75 -5.03
C VAL A 107 1.35 -4.83 -6.01
N ALA A 108 0.58 -5.43 -6.92
CA ALA A 108 -0.16 -4.70 -7.93
C ALA A 108 -1.20 -3.74 -7.32
N GLY A 109 -1.46 -2.64 -8.04
CA GLY A 109 -2.46 -1.65 -7.63
C GLY A 109 -2.04 -0.77 -6.47
N SER A 110 -0.73 -0.65 -6.21
CA SER A 110 -0.19 0.29 -5.23
C SER A 110 -0.38 1.73 -5.68
N MET A 111 -0.68 2.61 -4.73
CA MET A 111 -0.99 4.01 -5.00
C MET A 111 -0.36 4.97 -4.00
N ALA A 112 0.13 6.10 -4.50
CA ALA A 112 0.37 7.30 -3.71
C ALA A 112 -0.94 8.07 -3.51
N ILE A 113 -0.98 8.93 -2.52
CA ILE A 113 -2.15 9.73 -2.18
C ILE A 113 -1.75 11.20 -2.02
N ALA A 114 -2.31 12.06 -2.87
CA ALA A 114 -2.24 13.49 -2.71
C ALA A 114 -3.48 13.97 -1.94
N LEU A 115 -3.30 14.25 -0.66
CA LEU A 115 -4.36 14.71 0.23
C LEU A 115 -4.35 16.24 0.31
N ARG A 116 -5.27 16.88 -0.40
CA ARG A 116 -5.46 18.33 -0.33
C ARG A 116 -6.32 18.68 0.86
N THR A 117 -5.82 19.61 1.66
CA THR A 117 -6.44 20.11 2.89
C THR A 117 -6.61 21.63 2.79
N PRO A 118 -7.41 22.26 3.67
CA PRO A 118 -7.54 23.72 3.69
C PRO A 118 -6.23 24.49 3.96
N VAL A 119 -5.20 23.81 4.51
CA VAL A 119 -3.92 24.45 4.86
C VAL A 119 -2.78 24.07 3.92
N GLY A 120 -2.99 23.15 3.01
CA GLY A 120 -1.99 22.73 2.02
C GLY A 120 -2.12 21.25 1.64
N THR A 121 -1.25 20.82 0.73
CA THR A 121 -1.23 19.45 0.23
C THR A 121 -0.27 18.59 1.06
N ILE A 122 -0.76 17.46 1.54
CA ILE A 122 0.03 16.37 2.11
C ILE A 122 0.20 15.33 1.00
N PHE A 123 1.43 14.93 0.72
CA PHE A 123 1.71 13.91 -0.27
C PHE A 123 2.28 12.67 0.39
N HIS A 124 1.53 11.56 0.35
CA HIS A 124 1.93 10.27 0.88
C HIS A 124 2.29 9.35 -0.30
N THR A 125 3.53 8.91 -0.39
CA THR A 125 4.00 8.11 -1.52
C THR A 125 3.44 6.69 -1.52
N GLY A 126 2.98 6.18 -0.39
CA GLY A 126 2.92 4.75 -0.18
C GLY A 126 4.33 4.15 -0.32
N ASP A 127 4.39 2.85 -0.48
CA ASP A 127 5.64 2.16 -0.85
C ASP A 127 5.77 2.16 -2.36
N PHE A 128 6.95 2.53 -2.86
CA PHE A 128 7.16 2.62 -4.29
C PHE A 128 8.58 2.27 -4.73
N LYS A 129 8.69 1.98 -6.00
CA LYS A 129 9.94 1.82 -6.71
C LYS A 129 9.84 2.53 -8.05
N ILE A 130 10.85 3.30 -8.41
CA ILE A 130 10.92 3.86 -9.77
C ILE A 130 11.41 2.76 -10.71
N ASP A 131 10.50 2.23 -11.52
CA ASP A 131 10.80 1.23 -12.55
C ASP A 131 10.23 1.69 -13.89
N TYR A 132 11.10 1.86 -14.88
CA TYR A 132 10.70 2.28 -16.24
C TYR A 132 10.29 1.11 -17.13
N THR A 133 10.52 -0.12 -16.68
CA THR A 133 10.14 -1.36 -17.37
C THR A 133 9.52 -2.37 -16.42
N PRO A 134 8.39 -1.98 -15.75
CA PRO A 134 7.72 -2.84 -14.81
C PRO A 134 7.07 -4.04 -15.51
N ILE A 135 6.85 -5.11 -14.76
CA ILE A 135 5.98 -6.20 -15.21
C ILE A 135 4.54 -5.67 -15.23
N GLY A 136 3.75 -6.02 -16.25
CA GLY A 136 2.38 -5.51 -16.39
C GLY A 136 2.24 -4.22 -17.21
N GLY A 137 3.33 -3.55 -17.52
CA GLY A 137 3.39 -2.48 -18.53
C GLY A 137 3.04 -1.07 -18.06
N GLU A 138 2.54 -0.88 -16.85
CA GLU A 138 2.21 0.44 -16.32
C GLU A 138 3.36 0.97 -15.46
N SER A 139 4.03 2.01 -15.92
CA SER A 139 5.03 2.74 -15.14
C SER A 139 4.36 3.75 -14.20
N MET A 140 5.09 4.09 -13.13
CA MET A 140 4.67 5.13 -12.19
C MET A 140 4.40 6.46 -12.91
N ASN A 141 3.32 7.15 -12.56
CA ASN A 141 2.94 8.44 -13.16
C ASN A 141 3.79 9.60 -12.59
N LEU A 142 5.06 9.63 -12.95
CA LEU A 142 6.01 10.66 -12.49
C LEU A 142 5.62 12.07 -12.95
N ASN A 143 4.91 12.21 -14.07
CA ASN A 143 4.43 13.51 -14.53
C ASN A 143 3.44 14.09 -13.51
N ARG A 144 2.53 13.26 -12.99
CA ARG A 144 1.57 13.73 -11.98
C ARG A 144 2.25 14.12 -10.67
N PHE A 145 3.30 13.40 -10.28
CA PHE A 145 4.15 13.78 -9.14
C PHE A 145 4.79 15.16 -9.33
N ALA A 146 5.36 15.40 -10.52
CA ALA A 146 5.97 16.69 -10.83
C ALA A 146 4.95 17.84 -10.83
N GLU A 147 3.76 17.62 -11.39
CA GLU A 147 2.67 18.61 -11.36
C GLU A 147 2.29 18.97 -9.93
N ILE A 148 2.05 17.99 -9.06
CA ILE A 148 1.70 18.22 -7.65
C ILE A 148 2.86 18.90 -6.92
N GLY A 149 4.10 18.53 -7.21
CA GLY A 149 5.28 19.23 -6.68
C GLY A 149 5.32 20.69 -7.07
N ASN A 150 4.97 21.03 -8.32
CA ASN A 150 4.89 22.41 -8.81
C ASN A 150 3.71 23.19 -8.20
N GLU A 151 2.59 22.52 -7.89
CA GLU A 151 1.47 23.12 -7.14
C GLU A 151 1.86 23.49 -5.70
N GLY A 152 2.88 22.84 -5.15
CA GLY A 152 3.39 23.00 -3.79
C GLY A 152 2.88 21.92 -2.83
N VAL A 153 3.80 21.30 -2.12
CA VAL A 153 3.55 20.26 -1.12
C VAL A 153 3.93 20.78 0.27
N LEU A 154 2.97 20.82 1.17
CA LEU A 154 3.18 21.26 2.57
C LEU A 154 3.93 20.19 3.37
N LEU A 155 3.58 18.90 3.17
CA LEU A 155 4.17 17.76 3.88
C LEU A 155 4.34 16.59 2.90
N LEU A 156 5.57 16.10 2.81
CA LEU A 156 5.88 14.86 2.10
C LEU A 156 6.09 13.73 3.11
N LEU A 157 5.30 12.67 2.98
CA LEU A 157 5.44 11.40 3.70
C LEU A 157 5.96 10.36 2.72
N ALA A 158 7.27 10.23 2.62
CA ALA A 158 7.94 9.33 1.71
C ALA A 158 8.42 8.07 2.45
N GLU A 159 8.30 6.91 1.78
CA GLU A 159 8.90 5.69 2.28
C GLU A 159 10.43 5.79 2.31
N SER A 160 11.07 5.00 3.17
CA SER A 160 12.52 5.02 3.37
C SER A 160 13.10 3.61 3.61
N THR A 161 12.41 2.58 3.17
CA THR A 161 12.72 1.17 3.43
C THR A 161 14.16 0.79 3.08
N ASN A 162 14.70 1.32 2.00
CA ASN A 162 16.04 1.03 1.53
C ASN A 162 17.04 2.20 1.67
N VAL A 163 16.72 3.22 2.48
CA VAL A 163 17.52 4.46 2.59
C VAL A 163 18.98 4.20 3.02
N GLU A 164 19.24 3.16 3.81
CA GLU A 164 20.58 2.79 4.26
C GLU A 164 21.35 1.90 3.27
N ARG A 165 20.70 1.41 2.21
CA ARG A 165 21.34 0.55 1.22
C ARG A 165 21.90 1.38 0.08
N GLN A 166 23.20 1.21 -0.17
CA GLN A 166 23.84 1.84 -1.33
C GLN A 166 23.40 1.18 -2.63
N GLY A 167 23.28 1.97 -3.71
CA GLY A 167 22.98 1.52 -5.06
C GLY A 167 21.52 1.74 -5.47
N TYR A 168 21.09 1.00 -6.48
CA TYR A 168 19.77 1.12 -7.09
C TYR A 168 19.07 -0.23 -7.12
N THR A 169 17.76 -0.23 -6.93
CA THR A 169 16.92 -1.42 -7.16
C THR A 169 16.80 -1.65 -8.66
N MET A 170 17.14 -2.86 -9.14
CA MET A 170 17.01 -3.24 -10.53
C MET A 170 15.54 -3.31 -10.98
N SER A 171 15.31 -3.10 -12.28
CA SER A 171 13.98 -3.30 -12.86
C SER A 171 13.53 -4.75 -12.76
N GLU A 172 12.23 -4.97 -12.61
CA GLU A 172 11.60 -6.31 -12.57
C GLU A 172 11.85 -7.12 -13.85
N VAL A 173 12.04 -6.47 -15.00
CA VAL A 173 12.37 -7.15 -16.25
C VAL A 173 13.72 -7.90 -16.17
N VAL A 174 14.66 -7.39 -15.37
CA VAL A 174 15.95 -8.04 -15.14
C VAL A 174 15.75 -9.32 -14.31
N VAL A 175 14.90 -9.26 -13.30
CA VAL A 175 14.52 -10.42 -12.47
C VAL A 175 13.87 -11.50 -13.33
N THR A 176 12.89 -11.12 -14.16
CA THR A 176 12.22 -12.03 -15.12
C THR A 176 13.21 -12.71 -16.06
N SER A 177 14.15 -11.94 -16.62
CA SER A 177 15.18 -12.48 -17.53
C SER A 177 16.08 -13.49 -16.82
N THR A 178 16.46 -13.20 -15.58
CA THR A 178 17.28 -14.10 -14.75
C THR A 178 16.52 -15.39 -14.43
N LEU A 179 15.25 -15.27 -14.02
CA LEU A 179 14.42 -16.45 -13.75
C LEU A 179 14.27 -17.32 -15.00
N ARG A 180 13.97 -16.74 -16.16
CA ARG A 180 13.89 -17.49 -17.43
C ARG A 180 15.15 -18.27 -17.72
N LYS A 181 16.33 -17.64 -17.56
CA LYS A 181 17.61 -18.31 -17.73
C LYS A 181 17.77 -19.48 -16.77
N LEU A 182 17.48 -19.27 -15.47
CA LEU A 182 17.57 -20.33 -14.46
C LEU A 182 16.65 -21.52 -14.77
N PHE A 183 15.42 -21.28 -15.26
CA PHE A 183 14.50 -22.33 -15.67
C PHE A 183 15.04 -23.13 -16.85
N VAL A 184 15.61 -22.47 -17.86
CA VAL A 184 16.20 -23.15 -19.02
C VAL A 184 17.43 -23.98 -18.62
N GLU A 185 18.32 -23.41 -17.83
CA GLU A 185 19.58 -24.08 -17.41
C GLU A 185 19.36 -25.26 -16.45
N ASN A 186 18.19 -25.34 -15.80
CA ASN A 186 17.84 -26.37 -14.83
C ASN A 186 16.54 -27.13 -15.22
N ALA A 187 16.29 -27.28 -16.51
CA ALA A 187 15.07 -27.91 -17.01
C ALA A 187 14.93 -29.40 -16.56
N ASP A 188 16.01 -30.06 -16.19
CA ASP A 188 16.09 -31.44 -15.68
C ASP A 188 15.92 -31.52 -14.15
N ARG A 189 15.77 -30.38 -13.46
CA ARG A 189 15.71 -30.30 -12.00
C ARG A 189 14.37 -29.81 -11.50
N ARG A 190 14.07 -30.12 -10.25
CA ARG A 190 12.95 -29.50 -9.53
C ARG A 190 13.39 -28.14 -9.04
N ILE A 191 12.65 -27.10 -9.43
CA ILE A 191 12.87 -25.73 -8.99
C ILE A 191 11.82 -25.41 -7.92
N ILE A 192 12.28 -24.89 -6.78
CA ILE A 192 11.42 -24.40 -5.68
C ILE A 192 11.59 -22.88 -5.59
N ILE A 193 10.48 -22.15 -5.69
CA ILE A 193 10.44 -20.70 -5.54
C ILE A 193 9.64 -20.38 -4.29
N ALA A 194 10.22 -19.62 -3.36
CA ALA A 194 9.54 -19.09 -2.19
C ALA A 194 9.33 -17.58 -2.38
N THR A 195 8.10 -17.15 -2.26
CA THR A 195 7.72 -15.74 -2.39
C THR A 195 6.52 -15.43 -1.50
N PHE A 196 6.27 -14.15 -1.24
CA PHE A 196 5.05 -13.74 -0.55
C PHE A 196 3.83 -13.95 -1.44
N ALA A 197 2.71 -14.33 -0.83
CA ALA A 197 1.45 -14.54 -1.55
C ALA A 197 0.93 -13.28 -2.28
N SER A 198 1.34 -12.09 -1.83
CA SER A 198 1.01 -10.80 -2.45
C SER A 198 1.80 -10.52 -3.75
N ASN A 199 2.89 -11.25 -4.02
CA ASN A 199 3.71 -11.07 -5.22
C ASN A 199 3.12 -11.82 -6.42
N VAL A 200 1.90 -11.49 -6.80
CA VAL A 200 1.18 -12.20 -7.88
C VAL A 200 1.65 -11.83 -9.29
N ASP A 201 2.38 -10.73 -9.43
CA ASP A 201 2.88 -10.21 -10.71
C ASP A 201 4.35 -10.57 -10.99
N ARG A 202 5.03 -11.25 -10.09
CA ARG A 202 6.46 -11.61 -10.20
C ARG A 202 6.69 -13.05 -10.60
#